data_f6d3624407fdbcb1d6664725d8b70a42
#
_entry.id   f6d3624407fdbcb1d6664725d8b70a42
#
_cell.length_a   1.000
_cell.length_b   1.000
_cell.length_c   1.000
_cell.angle_alpha   90.00
_cell.angle_beta   90.00
_cell.angle_gamma   90.00
#
_symmetry.space_group_name_H-M   'P 1'
#
loop_
_entity.id
_entity.type
_entity.pdbx_description
1 polymer ?
#
loop_
_entity_poly.entity_id
_entity_poly.type
_entity_poly.pdbx_seq_one_letter_code
_entity_poly.pdbx_strand_id
1 'polypeptide(L)'
;MIRRPLNKSSGGFSLIELMIGLAIGLAVVLISTSLYVSFIQSRERNSGVTNAQTSGNISLYLIQRRVANAAFGLPLQNKNNPAMRCAVGTGLDHDNNPATDPIDYFPVSIIDGANGASDTLIVHQGDSDTGGIPARINSMAGNTLTLNSNFGCKNGDVVMISNGSACSMTKVTNVPAGNNTDIVTAAATNAAIGASVACMGNFTEFRFATTALQKLTENQREIASDVVSLQAQYGLANDVNSNQITSWVNASGNDWSYTATTPTLANRNRIRAIRVALIVRSGQAEREEIPEVVSCSSLTAAKPSGICAWAGTAADPSPLMNLALQDPDWRRYRYRVFETIIPLRNVIWARGNL
;
A
#
# COMPACT_ATOMS: atom_id res chain seq x y z
N MET A 1 -68.55 -29.26 -65.25
CA MET A 1 -67.14 -29.41 -64.89
C MET A 1 -67.06 -29.77 -63.42
N ILE A 2 -66.81 -31.05 -63.11
CA ILE A 2 -66.74 -31.57 -61.73
C ILE A 2 -65.28 -31.59 -61.35
N ARG A 3 -64.87 -30.75 -60.38
CA ARG A 3 -63.53 -30.82 -59.81
C ARG A 3 -63.45 -31.93 -58.76
N ARG A 4 -62.61 -32.96 -59.01
CA ARG A 4 -62.26 -34.00 -58.03
C ARG A 4 -61.41 -33.40 -56.90
N PRO A 5 -61.70 -33.67 -55.63
CA PRO A 5 -60.81 -33.28 -54.54
C PRO A 5 -59.58 -34.21 -54.55
N LEU A 6 -58.40 -33.60 -54.51
CA LEU A 6 -57.13 -34.31 -54.24
C LEU A 6 -57.14 -34.84 -52.81
N ASN A 7 -57.23 -36.11 -52.66
CA ASN A 7 -57.07 -36.79 -51.35
C ASN A 7 -55.60 -36.70 -50.94
N LYS A 8 -55.28 -35.86 -50.03
CA LYS A 8 -53.96 -35.81 -49.37
C LYS A 8 -53.87 -37.02 -48.44
N SER A 9 -53.09 -38.04 -48.82
CA SER A 9 -52.71 -39.13 -47.94
C SER A 9 -51.92 -38.57 -46.82
N SER A 10 -52.41 -38.59 -45.58
CA SER A 10 -51.65 -38.30 -44.35
C SER A 10 -50.77 -39.55 -44.13
N GLY A 11 -49.51 -39.48 -44.58
CA GLY A 11 -48.45 -40.39 -44.19
C GLY A 11 -48.15 -40.31 -42.72
N GLY A 12 -48.40 -41.33 -41.92
CA GLY A 12 -48.01 -41.39 -40.54
C GLY A 12 -46.48 -41.54 -40.43
N PHE A 13 -45.88 -40.97 -39.43
CA PHE A 13 -44.45 -41.13 -39.14
C PHE A 13 -44.12 -42.59 -38.81
N SER A 14 -43.05 -43.10 -39.42
CA SER A 14 -42.48 -44.38 -39.05
C SER A 14 -41.84 -44.34 -37.66
N LEU A 15 -41.98 -45.45 -36.91
CA LEU A 15 -41.33 -45.53 -35.56
C LEU A 15 -39.81 -45.33 -35.64
N ILE A 16 -39.20 -45.76 -36.75
CA ILE A 16 -37.77 -45.59 -37.00
C ILE A 16 -37.39 -44.14 -37.29
N GLU A 17 -38.23 -43.36 -37.99
CA GLU A 17 -38.05 -41.93 -38.22
C GLU A 17 -38.13 -41.15 -36.92
N LEU A 18 -39.03 -41.51 -36.01
CA LEU A 18 -39.15 -40.94 -34.69
C LEU A 18 -37.88 -41.22 -33.84
N MET A 19 -37.37 -42.48 -33.88
CA MET A 19 -36.15 -42.86 -33.15
C MET A 19 -34.90 -42.12 -33.69
N ILE A 20 -34.77 -42.00 -35.00
CA ILE A 20 -33.66 -41.27 -35.62
C ILE A 20 -33.78 -39.77 -35.30
N GLY A 21 -34.96 -39.20 -35.41
CA GLY A 21 -35.19 -37.78 -35.02
C GLY A 21 -34.86 -37.50 -33.57
N LEU A 22 -35.22 -38.40 -32.66
CA LEU A 22 -34.92 -38.27 -31.24
C LEU A 22 -33.41 -38.39 -30.96
N ALA A 23 -32.73 -39.34 -31.62
CA ALA A 23 -31.28 -39.50 -31.49
C ALA A 23 -30.49 -38.26 -32.00
N ILE A 24 -30.88 -37.73 -33.17
CA ILE A 24 -30.26 -36.51 -33.72
C ILE A 24 -30.58 -35.33 -32.83
N GLY A 25 -31.82 -35.17 -32.37
CA GLY A 25 -32.23 -34.10 -31.46
C GLY A 25 -31.42 -34.12 -30.16
N LEU A 26 -31.24 -35.28 -29.56
CA LEU A 26 -30.42 -35.44 -28.35
C LEU A 26 -28.94 -35.11 -28.60
N ALA A 27 -28.39 -35.54 -29.72
CA ALA A 27 -27.03 -35.22 -30.11
C ALA A 27 -26.81 -33.68 -30.26
N VAL A 28 -27.74 -33.00 -30.91
CA VAL A 28 -27.72 -31.53 -31.10
C VAL A 28 -27.83 -30.82 -29.76
N VAL A 29 -28.70 -31.27 -28.86
CA VAL A 29 -28.82 -30.69 -27.50
C VAL A 29 -27.53 -30.87 -26.71
N LEU A 30 -26.91 -32.06 -26.74
CA LEU A 30 -25.62 -32.29 -26.03
C LEU A 30 -24.50 -31.42 -26.58
N ILE A 31 -24.39 -31.29 -27.89
CA ILE A 31 -23.37 -30.38 -28.50
C ILE A 31 -23.64 -28.91 -28.11
N SER A 32 -24.89 -28.48 -28.21
CA SER A 32 -25.25 -27.09 -27.87
C SER A 32 -25.00 -26.78 -26.41
N THR A 33 -25.31 -27.67 -25.48
CA THR A 33 -25.04 -27.50 -24.06
C THR A 33 -23.53 -27.47 -23.76
N SER A 34 -22.73 -28.33 -24.41
CA SER A 34 -21.28 -28.34 -24.23
C SER A 34 -20.63 -27.01 -24.72
N LEU A 35 -21.05 -26.49 -25.86
CA LEU A 35 -20.62 -25.21 -26.39
C LEU A 35 -21.04 -24.07 -25.48
N TYR A 36 -22.25 -24.08 -24.96
CA TYR A 36 -22.76 -23.07 -24.03
C TYR A 36 -21.94 -23.01 -22.73
N VAL A 37 -21.67 -24.17 -22.13
CA VAL A 37 -20.83 -24.26 -20.92
C VAL A 37 -19.42 -23.75 -21.19
N SER A 38 -18.79 -24.11 -22.31
CA SER A 38 -17.47 -23.64 -22.71
C SER A 38 -17.45 -22.13 -22.91
N PHE A 39 -18.50 -21.56 -23.52
CA PHE A 39 -18.65 -20.13 -23.72
C PHE A 39 -18.78 -19.35 -22.40
N ILE A 40 -19.61 -19.86 -21.46
CA ILE A 40 -19.76 -19.25 -20.14
C ILE A 40 -18.41 -19.26 -19.39
N GLN A 41 -17.71 -20.38 -19.34
CA GLN A 41 -16.40 -20.49 -18.70
C GLN A 41 -15.39 -19.53 -19.30
N SER A 42 -15.36 -19.38 -20.62
CA SER A 42 -14.47 -18.42 -21.29
C SER A 42 -14.81 -16.97 -20.93
N ARG A 43 -16.09 -16.64 -20.83
CA ARG A 43 -16.57 -15.33 -20.43
C ARG A 43 -16.20 -15.02 -18.97
N GLU A 44 -16.39 -15.96 -18.06
CA GLU A 44 -16.04 -15.82 -16.63
C GLU A 44 -14.54 -15.62 -16.45
N ARG A 45 -13.70 -16.38 -17.17
CA ARG A 45 -12.24 -16.20 -17.18
C ARG A 45 -11.83 -14.79 -17.63
N ASN A 46 -12.38 -14.32 -18.74
CA ASN A 46 -12.07 -13.00 -19.28
C ASN A 46 -12.53 -11.89 -18.33
N SER A 47 -13.72 -12.01 -17.75
CA SER A 47 -14.23 -11.08 -16.76
C SER A 47 -13.36 -11.06 -15.50
N GLY A 48 -12.96 -12.24 -15.00
CA GLY A 48 -12.09 -12.36 -13.82
C GLY A 48 -10.72 -11.70 -14.02
N VAL A 49 -10.10 -11.89 -15.20
CA VAL A 49 -8.82 -11.24 -15.54
C VAL A 49 -8.98 -9.71 -15.65
N THR A 50 -10.07 -9.24 -16.26
CA THR A 50 -10.34 -7.80 -16.40
C THR A 50 -10.58 -7.15 -15.03
N ASN A 51 -11.32 -7.80 -14.15
CA ASN A 51 -11.54 -7.33 -12.79
C ASN A 51 -10.21 -7.27 -12.01
N ALA A 52 -9.36 -8.29 -12.10
CA ALA A 52 -8.04 -8.30 -11.49
C ALA A 52 -7.17 -7.13 -11.99
N GLN A 53 -7.21 -6.82 -13.30
CA GLN A 53 -6.50 -5.67 -13.86
C GLN A 53 -7.02 -4.35 -13.30
N THR A 54 -8.33 -4.19 -13.19
CA THR A 54 -8.95 -2.98 -12.66
C THR A 54 -8.61 -2.80 -11.17
N SER A 55 -8.78 -3.85 -10.36
CA SER A 55 -8.43 -3.84 -8.93
C SER A 55 -6.95 -3.53 -8.71
N GLY A 56 -6.06 -4.16 -9.49
CA GLY A 56 -4.62 -3.93 -9.39
C GLY A 56 -4.21 -2.51 -9.75
N ASN A 57 -4.73 -1.97 -10.84
CA ASN A 57 -4.42 -0.60 -11.27
C ASN A 57 -4.94 0.45 -10.28
N ILE A 58 -6.16 0.31 -9.79
CA ILE A 58 -6.74 1.23 -8.79
C ILE A 58 -5.93 1.16 -7.49
N SER A 59 -5.63 -0.04 -7.02
CA SER A 59 -4.84 -0.26 -5.80
C SER A 59 -3.46 0.38 -5.89
N LEU A 60 -2.76 0.12 -7.00
CA LEU A 60 -1.42 0.66 -7.22
C LEU A 60 -1.44 2.18 -7.32
N TYR A 61 -2.44 2.76 -8.00
CA TYR A 61 -2.63 4.21 -8.10
C TYR A 61 -2.84 4.85 -6.72
N LEU A 62 -3.69 4.26 -5.87
CA LEU A 62 -3.96 4.79 -4.53
C LEU A 62 -2.70 4.73 -3.65
N ILE A 63 -1.98 3.61 -3.63
CA ILE A 63 -0.72 3.48 -2.91
C ILE A 63 0.30 4.50 -3.45
N GLN A 64 0.46 4.57 -4.77
CA GLN A 64 1.39 5.52 -5.39
C GLN A 64 1.09 6.96 -5.00
N ARG A 65 -0.17 7.36 -4.99
CA ARG A 65 -0.60 8.70 -4.59
C ARG A 65 -0.25 9.00 -3.12
N ARG A 66 -0.47 8.05 -2.20
CA ARG A 66 -0.16 8.24 -0.78
C ARG A 66 1.34 8.28 -0.55
N VAL A 67 2.09 7.32 -1.10
CA VAL A 67 3.54 7.25 -0.94
C VAL A 67 4.25 8.45 -1.58
N ALA A 68 3.80 8.92 -2.75
CA ALA A 68 4.36 10.12 -3.39
C ALA A 68 4.16 11.40 -2.55
N ASN A 69 3.09 11.45 -1.75
CA ASN A 69 2.80 12.56 -0.82
C ASN A 69 3.34 12.31 0.60
N ALA A 70 4.01 11.20 0.84
CA ALA A 70 4.63 10.93 2.14
C ALA A 70 5.53 12.09 2.59
N ALA A 71 5.57 12.36 3.88
CA ALA A 71 6.30 13.48 4.49
C ALA A 71 5.79 14.88 4.13
N PHE A 72 4.70 15.03 3.39
CA PHE A 72 4.10 16.34 3.20
C PHE A 72 3.73 16.93 4.57
N GLY A 73 4.06 18.19 4.81
CA GLY A 73 3.78 18.88 6.08
C GLY A 73 4.61 18.41 7.29
N LEU A 74 5.55 17.48 7.12
CA LEU A 74 6.39 16.99 8.20
C LEU A 74 7.72 17.78 8.25
N PRO A 75 8.18 18.20 9.46
CA PRO A 75 9.45 18.88 9.63
C PRO A 75 10.61 17.89 9.57
N LEU A 76 10.99 17.48 8.37
CA LEU A 76 12.05 16.50 8.18
C LEU A 76 13.40 17.06 8.62
N GLN A 77 14.17 16.24 9.33
CA GLN A 77 15.53 16.55 9.69
C GLN A 77 16.41 16.55 8.43
N ASN A 78 17.11 17.65 8.20
CA ASN A 78 18.10 17.75 7.15
C ASN A 78 19.33 18.54 7.63
N LYS A 79 20.36 18.63 6.79
CA LYS A 79 21.58 19.37 7.05
C LYS A 79 21.31 20.86 7.38
N ASN A 80 20.31 21.45 6.75
CA ASN A 80 19.97 22.85 6.85
C ASN A 80 18.94 23.14 7.96
N ASN A 81 18.35 22.11 8.56
CA ASN A 81 17.38 22.22 9.64
C ASN A 81 17.80 21.37 10.86
N PRO A 82 18.91 21.70 11.53
CA PRO A 82 19.37 20.97 12.70
C PRO A 82 18.46 21.15 13.92
N ALA A 83 17.56 22.14 13.88
CA ALA A 83 16.64 22.44 14.98
C ALA A 83 15.61 21.33 15.24
N MET A 84 15.33 20.49 14.25
CA MET A 84 14.36 19.39 14.35
C MET A 84 15.05 18.02 14.45
N ARG A 85 16.15 17.93 15.16
CA ARG A 85 16.82 16.64 15.41
C ARG A 85 16.05 15.82 16.42
N CYS A 86 15.76 14.59 16.06
CA CYS A 86 15.00 13.64 16.87
C CYS A 86 15.76 12.32 16.96
N ALA A 87 15.94 11.81 18.18
CA ALA A 87 16.33 10.42 18.36
C ALA A 87 15.14 9.52 18.01
N VAL A 88 15.41 8.42 17.34
CA VAL A 88 14.38 7.42 16.99
C VAL A 88 13.82 6.78 18.27
N GLY A 89 12.51 6.64 18.36
CA GLY A 89 11.84 5.89 19.42
C GLY A 89 11.59 6.62 20.72
N THR A 90 11.82 7.95 20.80
CA THR A 90 11.53 8.72 22.00
C THR A 90 10.49 9.81 21.73
N GLY A 91 9.29 9.67 22.35
CA GLY A 91 8.27 10.71 22.38
C GLY A 91 7.67 11.11 21.03
N LEU A 92 7.78 10.24 20.03
CA LEU A 92 7.29 10.50 18.68
C LEU A 92 5.92 9.89 18.39
N ASP A 93 5.28 9.37 19.42
CA ASP A 93 3.91 8.88 19.40
C ASP A 93 2.97 10.06 19.68
N HIS A 94 2.19 10.46 18.69
CA HIS A 94 1.32 11.66 18.78
C HIS A 94 0.03 11.40 19.55
N ASP A 95 -0.42 10.17 19.66
CA ASP A 95 -1.67 9.78 20.31
C ASP A 95 -1.45 9.15 21.69
N ASN A 96 -0.19 8.97 22.11
CA ASN A 96 0.23 8.26 23.32
C ASN A 96 -0.32 6.82 23.41
N ASN A 97 -0.48 6.16 22.28
CA ASN A 97 -0.93 4.79 22.23
C ASN A 97 0.22 3.84 21.85
N PRO A 98 0.94 3.26 22.83
CA PRO A 98 2.09 2.39 22.56
C PRO A 98 1.70 1.08 21.83
N ALA A 99 0.41 0.80 21.67
CA ALA A 99 -0.07 -0.38 20.94
C ALA A 99 -0.20 -0.16 19.43
N THR A 100 -0.14 1.11 18.95
CA THR A 100 -0.24 1.41 17.53
C THR A 100 1.13 1.30 16.85
N ASP A 101 1.85 2.36 16.67
CA ASP A 101 3.10 2.33 15.94
C ASP A 101 4.30 2.78 16.80
N PRO A 102 5.38 2.02 16.84
CA PRO A 102 6.56 2.40 17.62
C PRO A 102 7.26 3.64 17.05
N ILE A 103 6.89 4.08 15.84
CA ILE A 103 7.54 5.17 15.12
C ILE A 103 6.53 5.95 14.28
N ASP A 104 5.81 6.88 14.89
CA ASP A 104 4.80 7.69 14.20
C ASP A 104 5.35 8.70 13.19
N TYR A 105 6.59 9.13 13.38
CA TYR A 105 7.11 10.28 12.62
C TYR A 105 7.71 9.91 11.25
N PHE A 106 8.05 8.65 11.01
CA PHE A 106 8.74 8.30 9.77
C PHE A 106 7.79 8.33 8.55
N PRO A 107 8.19 8.97 7.43
CA PRO A 107 7.29 9.17 6.28
C PRO A 107 6.70 7.91 5.68
N VAL A 108 7.50 6.84 5.57
CA VAL A 108 7.05 5.55 5.05
C VAL A 108 7.73 4.41 5.80
N SER A 109 6.95 3.53 6.39
CA SER A 109 7.41 2.33 7.06
C SER A 109 6.85 1.08 6.39
N ILE A 110 7.64 0.03 6.36
CA ILE A 110 7.24 -1.28 5.85
C ILE A 110 7.35 -2.27 7.00
N ILE A 111 6.30 -3.05 7.23
CA ILE A 111 6.32 -4.22 8.12
C ILE A 111 6.38 -5.44 7.21
N ASP A 112 7.51 -6.14 7.24
CA ASP A 112 7.77 -7.33 6.43
C ASP A 112 6.89 -8.49 6.88
N GLY A 113 6.21 -9.14 5.95
CA GLY A 113 5.34 -10.27 6.21
C GLY A 113 6.14 -11.54 6.50
N ALA A 114 5.99 -12.13 7.68
CA ALA A 114 6.72 -13.32 8.09
C ALA A 114 6.49 -14.50 7.12
N ASN A 115 7.56 -15.24 6.81
CA ASN A 115 7.52 -16.45 5.98
C ASN A 115 6.93 -16.24 4.57
N GLY A 116 7.09 -15.07 3.99
CA GLY A 116 6.57 -14.74 2.66
C GLY A 116 5.08 -14.38 2.65
N ALA A 117 4.54 -13.98 3.78
CA ALA A 117 3.22 -13.36 3.87
C ALA A 117 3.23 -11.97 3.23
N SER A 118 2.06 -11.35 3.14
CA SER A 118 1.92 -9.99 2.64
C SER A 118 2.50 -8.97 3.61
N ASP A 119 3.18 -7.96 3.08
CA ASP A 119 3.69 -6.84 3.87
C ASP A 119 2.57 -5.87 4.23
N THR A 120 2.86 -5.03 5.22
CA THR A 120 2.06 -3.84 5.54
C THR A 120 2.87 -2.59 5.23
N LEU A 121 2.26 -1.66 4.50
CA LEU A 121 2.86 -0.38 4.15
C LEU A 121 2.17 0.73 4.93
N ILE A 122 2.94 1.52 5.67
CA ILE A 122 2.48 2.64 6.50
C ILE A 122 3.04 3.93 5.91
N VAL A 123 2.18 4.92 5.72
CA VAL A 123 2.54 6.22 5.13
C VAL A 123 2.05 7.33 6.02
N HIS A 124 2.94 8.24 6.42
CA HIS A 124 2.61 9.40 7.22
C HIS A 124 2.69 10.69 6.41
N GLN A 125 1.72 11.56 6.62
CA GLN A 125 1.69 12.92 6.07
C GLN A 125 0.96 13.86 7.02
N GLY A 126 1.32 15.14 6.96
CA GLY A 126 0.56 16.23 7.58
C GLY A 126 -0.26 16.98 6.53
N ASP A 127 -1.00 18.00 6.98
CA ASP A 127 -1.70 18.94 6.10
C ASP A 127 -1.48 20.41 6.52
N SER A 128 -0.34 20.66 7.20
CA SER A 128 0.02 22.02 7.63
C SER A 128 0.15 22.99 6.46
N ASP A 129 -0.50 24.14 6.58
CA ASP A 129 -0.42 25.23 5.59
C ASP A 129 1.01 25.80 5.44
N THR A 130 1.87 25.57 6.43
CA THR A 130 3.26 26.03 6.44
C THR A 130 4.27 24.95 6.05
N GLY A 131 3.80 23.74 5.71
CA GLY A 131 4.67 22.61 5.38
C GLY A 131 5.58 22.16 6.53
N GLY A 132 5.17 22.39 7.78
CA GLY A 132 5.94 22.01 8.96
C GLY A 132 7.17 22.89 9.22
N ILE A 133 7.17 24.15 8.79
CA ILE A 133 8.25 25.10 9.08
C ILE A 133 8.33 25.34 10.60
N PRO A 134 9.50 25.12 11.24
CA PRO A 134 9.61 25.25 12.68
C PRO A 134 9.62 26.71 13.13
N ALA A 135 8.88 27.02 14.21
CA ALA A 135 8.96 28.19 15.00
C ALA A 135 9.86 27.96 16.24
N ARG A 136 10.34 29.03 16.88
CA ARG A 136 11.14 28.95 18.12
C ARG A 136 10.33 29.35 19.35
N ILE A 137 10.55 28.64 20.44
CA ILE A 137 9.99 28.98 21.76
C ILE A 137 10.78 30.15 22.35
N ASN A 138 10.12 31.27 22.55
CA ASN A 138 10.70 32.46 23.21
C ASN A 138 10.51 32.41 24.74
N SER A 139 9.35 31.93 25.18
CA SER A 139 9.04 31.73 26.59
C SER A 139 7.98 30.62 26.73
N MET A 140 7.81 30.08 27.94
CA MET A 140 6.82 29.07 28.23
C MET A 140 6.28 29.23 29.67
N ALA A 141 5.00 28.88 29.85
CA ALA A 141 4.34 28.80 31.13
C ALA A 141 3.46 27.55 31.18
N GLY A 142 3.95 26.47 31.80
CA GLY A 142 3.30 25.15 31.74
C GLY A 142 3.21 24.66 30.29
N ASN A 143 1.99 24.41 29.84
CA ASN A 143 1.72 23.94 28.48
C ASN A 143 1.47 25.06 27.47
N THR A 144 1.55 26.33 27.90
CA THR A 144 1.49 27.48 27.00
C THR A 144 2.90 27.80 26.51
N LEU A 145 3.09 27.72 25.20
CA LEU A 145 4.35 28.02 24.51
C LEU A 145 4.19 29.32 23.74
N THR A 146 5.02 30.33 24.08
CA THR A 146 5.10 31.58 23.30
C THR A 146 6.18 31.42 22.24
N LEU A 147 5.76 31.40 20.99
CA LEU A 147 6.62 31.20 19.83
C LEU A 147 7.04 32.56 19.23
N ASN A 148 8.04 32.57 18.36
CA ASN A 148 8.30 33.74 17.51
C ASN A 148 7.17 34.01 16.51
N SER A 149 6.42 32.95 16.13
CA SER A 149 5.19 33.03 15.35
C SER A 149 4.41 31.73 15.51
N ASN A 150 3.10 31.81 15.69
CA ASN A 150 2.20 30.62 15.68
C ASN A 150 1.49 30.48 14.34
N PHE A 151 1.98 31.14 13.28
CA PHE A 151 1.41 31.08 11.95
C PHE A 151 1.36 29.64 11.45
N GLY A 152 0.18 29.22 10.97
CA GLY A 152 -0.07 27.87 10.47
C GLY A 152 -0.40 26.84 11.54
N CYS A 153 -0.38 27.20 12.85
CA CYS A 153 -0.86 26.34 13.93
C CYS A 153 -2.35 26.56 14.17
N LYS A 154 -3.09 25.49 14.28
CA LYS A 154 -4.55 25.47 14.52
C LYS A 154 -4.88 24.60 15.72
N ASN A 155 -6.05 24.81 16.31
CA ASN A 155 -6.57 23.91 17.36
C ASN A 155 -6.73 22.48 16.78
N GLY A 156 -6.24 21.50 17.50
CA GLY A 156 -6.26 20.10 17.10
C GLY A 156 -5.05 19.62 16.30
N ASP A 157 -4.20 20.55 15.80
CA ASP A 157 -2.99 20.20 15.06
C ASP A 157 -2.04 19.35 15.92
N VAL A 158 -1.42 18.38 15.30
CA VAL A 158 -0.27 17.67 15.87
C VAL A 158 0.96 18.56 15.71
N VAL A 159 1.72 18.68 16.78
CA VAL A 159 2.97 19.46 16.79
C VAL A 159 4.13 18.58 17.20
N MET A 160 5.27 18.84 16.58
CA MET A 160 6.55 18.31 17.02
C MET A 160 7.33 19.39 17.75
N ILE A 161 7.84 19.03 18.92
CA ILE A 161 8.72 19.88 19.75
C ILE A 161 10.11 19.25 19.77
N SER A 162 11.15 20.02 19.44
CA SER A 162 12.53 19.55 19.45
C SER A 162 13.44 20.51 20.20
N ASN A 163 14.22 20.00 21.16
CA ASN A 163 15.27 20.73 21.82
C ASN A 163 16.66 20.60 21.16
N GLY A 164 16.71 20.00 19.95
CA GLY A 164 17.94 19.76 19.20
C GLY A 164 18.60 18.40 19.47
N SER A 165 18.18 17.67 20.49
CA SER A 165 18.65 16.31 20.82
C SER A 165 17.52 15.31 20.96
N ALA A 166 16.39 15.72 21.52
CA ALA A 166 15.19 14.90 21.68
C ALA A 166 13.98 15.63 21.10
N CYS A 167 12.99 14.85 20.68
CA CYS A 167 11.71 15.32 20.17
C CYS A 167 10.56 14.69 20.94
N SER A 168 9.43 15.41 20.94
CA SER A 168 8.15 14.88 21.35
C SER A 168 7.06 15.34 20.40
N MET A 169 6.02 14.53 20.26
CA MET A 169 4.82 14.89 19.52
C MET A 169 3.67 15.09 20.51
N THR A 170 2.83 16.09 20.26
CA THR A 170 1.64 16.39 21.09
C THR A 170 0.62 17.13 20.24
N LYS A 171 -0.55 17.46 20.81
CA LYS A 171 -1.61 18.20 20.13
C LYS A 171 -1.74 19.63 20.63
N VAL A 172 -2.04 20.55 19.74
CA VAL A 172 -2.47 21.90 20.08
C VAL A 172 -3.90 21.83 20.62
N THR A 173 -4.08 22.24 21.87
CA THR A 173 -5.39 22.29 22.52
C THR A 173 -6.07 23.65 22.35
N ASN A 174 -5.27 24.72 22.19
CA ASN A 174 -5.79 26.05 21.94
C ASN A 174 -4.76 26.93 21.22
N VAL A 175 -5.22 27.74 20.29
CA VAL A 175 -4.50 28.92 19.74
C VAL A 175 -5.30 30.13 20.12
N PRO A 176 -4.80 31.00 21.06
CA PRO A 176 -5.57 32.13 21.56
C PRO A 176 -5.91 33.13 20.44
N ALA A 177 -7.17 33.51 20.32
CA ALA A 177 -7.63 34.45 19.32
C ALA A 177 -6.95 35.83 19.49
N GLY A 178 -6.50 36.43 18.38
CA GLY A 178 -5.83 37.73 18.39
C GLY A 178 -4.38 37.69 18.89
N ASN A 179 -3.85 36.54 19.23
CA ASN A 179 -2.46 36.31 19.62
C ASN A 179 -1.74 35.56 18.48
N ASN A 180 -0.66 36.15 17.96
CA ASN A 180 0.11 35.61 16.85
C ASN A 180 1.35 34.83 17.30
N THR A 181 1.48 34.55 18.59
CA THR A 181 2.68 33.94 19.18
C THR A 181 2.37 32.73 20.06
N ASP A 182 1.23 32.68 20.75
CA ASP A 182 0.96 31.64 21.72
C ASP A 182 0.23 30.44 21.14
N ILE A 183 0.62 29.26 21.59
CA ILE A 183 -0.10 28.04 21.46
C ILE A 183 -0.18 27.32 22.81
N VAL A 184 -1.26 26.61 23.07
CA VAL A 184 -1.38 25.75 24.24
C VAL A 184 -1.36 24.29 23.73
N THR A 185 -0.50 23.48 24.30
CA THR A 185 -0.34 22.07 23.94
C THR A 185 -0.90 21.15 25.01
N ALA A 186 -1.25 19.91 24.66
CA ALA A 186 -1.69 18.90 25.63
C ALA A 186 -0.56 18.49 26.58
N ALA A 187 0.71 18.49 26.09
CA ALA A 187 1.91 18.27 26.87
C ALA A 187 3.04 19.16 26.35
N ALA A 188 3.97 19.54 27.20
CA ALA A 188 5.14 20.35 26.86
C ALA A 188 6.45 19.56 27.03
N THR A 189 6.43 18.25 26.80
CA THR A 189 7.63 17.40 26.88
C THR A 189 8.67 17.88 25.88
N ASN A 190 9.94 17.95 26.30
CA ASN A 190 11.06 18.48 25.52
C ASN A 190 10.94 19.96 25.13
N ALA A 191 9.92 20.69 25.63
CA ALA A 191 9.85 22.13 25.45
C ALA A 191 10.87 22.84 26.34
N ALA A 192 11.58 23.79 25.76
CA ALA A 192 12.53 24.69 26.46
C ALA A 192 12.63 26.00 25.69
N ILE A 193 13.08 27.07 26.33
CA ILE A 193 13.38 28.31 25.63
C ILE A 193 14.45 28.08 24.58
N GLY A 194 14.19 28.50 23.34
CA GLY A 194 15.02 28.23 22.17
C GLY A 194 14.76 26.91 21.45
N ALA A 195 13.95 26.02 22.01
CA ALA A 195 13.48 24.81 21.31
C ALA A 195 12.62 25.15 20.08
N SER A 196 12.56 24.25 19.14
CA SER A 196 11.79 24.38 17.90
C SER A 196 10.47 23.68 18.01
N VAL A 197 9.41 24.26 17.45
CA VAL A 197 8.06 23.74 17.38
C VAL A 197 7.59 23.77 15.92
N ALA A 198 7.14 22.66 15.39
CA ALA A 198 6.56 22.61 14.05
C ALA A 198 5.13 22.07 14.12
N CYS A 199 4.18 22.87 13.64
CA CYS A 199 2.79 22.46 13.49
C CYS A 199 2.62 21.66 12.20
N MET A 200 2.18 20.42 12.29
CA MET A 200 2.06 19.46 11.19
C MET A 200 0.63 19.35 10.63
N GLY A 201 -0.31 20.08 11.24
CA GLY A 201 -1.74 19.97 10.90
C GLY A 201 -2.33 18.66 11.42
N ASN A 202 -3.29 18.10 10.65
CA ASN A 202 -3.78 16.75 10.90
C ASN A 202 -2.71 15.75 10.46
N PHE A 203 -2.00 15.21 11.43
CA PHE A 203 -1.06 14.13 11.17
C PHE A 203 -1.84 12.85 10.85
N THR A 204 -1.71 12.36 9.63
CA THR A 204 -2.52 11.24 9.14
C THR A 204 -1.62 10.05 8.79
N GLU A 205 -1.99 8.89 9.33
CA GLU A 205 -1.43 7.60 8.96
C GLU A 205 -2.33 6.91 7.92
N PHE A 206 -1.73 6.40 6.87
CA PHE A 206 -2.35 5.52 5.89
C PHE A 206 -1.67 4.15 5.94
N ARG A 207 -2.40 3.17 6.42
CA ARG A 207 -1.92 1.79 6.56
C ARG A 207 -2.55 0.92 5.48
N PHE A 208 -1.73 0.40 4.56
CA PHE A 208 -2.13 -0.56 3.53
C PHE A 208 -1.76 -1.97 3.96
N ALA A 209 -2.73 -2.86 3.99
CA ALA A 209 -2.54 -4.26 4.32
C ALA A 209 -3.52 -5.14 3.54
N THR A 210 -3.15 -6.40 3.32
CA THR A 210 -4.10 -7.40 2.80
C THR A 210 -4.76 -8.13 3.94
N THR A 211 -5.99 -8.58 3.73
CA THR A 211 -6.74 -9.39 4.69
C THR A 211 -6.74 -10.87 4.30
N ALA A 212 -7.11 -11.75 5.22
CA ALA A 212 -7.34 -13.17 4.94
C ALA A 212 -8.42 -13.43 3.87
N LEU A 213 -9.28 -12.45 3.60
CA LEU A 213 -10.30 -12.50 2.54
C LEU A 213 -9.78 -11.94 1.20
N GLN A 214 -8.47 -11.82 1.04
CA GLN A 214 -7.78 -11.29 -0.16
C GLN A 214 -8.30 -9.91 -0.58
N LYS A 215 -8.43 -9.01 0.41
CA LYS A 215 -8.83 -7.62 0.20
C LYS A 215 -7.68 -6.71 0.57
N LEU A 216 -7.39 -5.73 -0.27
CA LEU A 216 -6.52 -4.63 0.10
C LEU A 216 -7.32 -3.60 0.88
N THR A 217 -6.78 -3.18 2.02
CA THR A 217 -7.41 -2.17 2.89
C THR A 217 -6.50 -0.95 3.05
N GLU A 218 -7.11 0.24 3.19
CA GLU A 218 -6.50 1.45 3.71
C GLU A 218 -7.15 1.76 5.06
N ASN A 219 -6.39 1.72 6.15
CA ASN A 219 -6.90 1.91 7.52
C ASN A 219 -8.10 1.01 7.83
N GLN A 220 -8.00 -0.28 7.52
CA GLN A 220 -9.04 -1.31 7.67
C GLN A 220 -10.27 -1.14 6.73
N ARG A 221 -10.34 -0.05 5.95
CA ARG A 221 -11.39 0.12 4.95
C ARG A 221 -10.97 -0.57 3.66
N GLU A 222 -11.81 -1.44 3.14
CA GLU A 222 -11.59 -2.10 1.84
C GLU A 222 -11.51 -1.08 0.70
N ILE A 223 -10.46 -1.18 -0.12
CA ILE A 223 -10.25 -0.37 -1.31
C ILE A 223 -10.20 -1.19 -2.60
N ALA A 224 -9.87 -2.46 -2.50
CA ALA A 224 -9.89 -3.39 -3.62
C ALA A 224 -10.05 -4.84 -3.16
N SER A 225 -10.75 -5.65 -3.96
CA SER A 225 -10.88 -7.10 -3.79
C SER A 225 -9.81 -7.84 -4.58
N ASP A 226 -9.65 -9.13 -4.24
CA ASP A 226 -8.79 -10.10 -4.93
C ASP A 226 -7.29 -9.76 -4.93
N VAL A 227 -6.85 -8.88 -4.02
CA VAL A 227 -5.44 -8.59 -3.77
C VAL A 227 -4.92 -9.56 -2.71
N VAL A 228 -4.09 -10.50 -3.14
CA VAL A 228 -3.61 -11.59 -2.28
C VAL A 228 -2.30 -11.28 -1.57
N SER A 229 -1.46 -10.42 -2.14
CA SER A 229 -0.19 -10.03 -1.50
C SER A 229 0.22 -8.62 -1.92
N LEU A 230 0.74 -7.89 -0.96
CA LEU A 230 1.50 -6.66 -1.13
C LEU A 230 2.94 -6.96 -0.71
N GLN A 231 3.91 -6.62 -1.56
CA GLN A 231 5.34 -6.73 -1.24
C GLN A 231 6.00 -5.38 -1.45
N ALA A 232 6.87 -4.99 -0.52
CA ALA A 232 7.50 -3.69 -0.59
C ALA A 232 8.98 -3.72 -0.17
N GLN A 233 9.79 -2.83 -0.73
CA GLN A 233 11.21 -2.66 -0.39
C GLN A 233 11.57 -1.18 -0.30
N TYR A 234 12.58 -0.90 0.52
CA TYR A 234 13.23 0.41 0.58
C TYR A 234 14.30 0.54 -0.51
N GLY A 235 14.23 1.59 -1.31
CA GLY A 235 15.28 2.00 -2.25
C GLY A 235 16.26 2.95 -1.60
N LEU A 236 17.52 2.55 -1.48
CA LEU A 236 18.54 3.22 -0.71
C LEU A 236 19.55 3.95 -1.58
N ALA A 237 19.94 5.14 -1.14
CA ALA A 237 21.17 5.77 -1.62
C ALA A 237 22.38 5.29 -0.83
N ASN A 238 23.59 5.41 -1.40
CA ASN A 238 24.84 5.04 -0.72
C ASN A 238 25.08 5.86 0.55
N ASP A 239 24.74 7.15 0.50
CA ASP A 239 24.90 8.07 1.62
C ASP A 239 23.72 9.04 1.69
N VAL A 240 23.68 9.82 2.77
CA VAL A 240 22.59 10.75 3.05
C VAL A 240 22.54 11.97 2.10
N ASN A 241 23.59 12.23 1.34
CA ASN A 241 23.66 13.36 0.41
C ASN A 241 23.32 12.96 -1.03
N SER A 242 23.35 11.65 -1.35
CA SER A 242 23.03 11.13 -2.68
C SER A 242 21.51 10.91 -2.84
N ASN A 243 20.98 11.24 -4.02
CA ASN A 243 19.61 10.91 -4.41
C ASN A 243 19.53 9.70 -5.35
N GLN A 244 20.69 9.15 -5.75
CA GLN A 244 20.74 7.98 -6.61
C GLN A 244 20.49 6.72 -5.78
N ILE A 245 19.49 5.93 -6.18
CA ILE A 245 19.23 4.62 -5.62
C ILE A 245 20.29 3.64 -6.10
N THR A 246 20.97 2.99 -5.18
CA THR A 246 22.05 2.05 -5.45
C THR A 246 21.73 0.62 -5.00
N SER A 247 20.77 0.45 -4.09
CA SER A 247 20.37 -0.85 -3.59
C SER A 247 18.90 -0.85 -3.15
N TRP A 248 18.33 -2.05 -3.09
CA TRP A 248 17.01 -2.31 -2.57
C TRP A 248 17.13 -3.25 -1.36
N VAL A 249 16.34 -3.03 -0.31
CA VAL A 249 16.37 -3.85 0.89
C VAL A 249 14.97 -4.16 1.39
N ASN A 250 14.77 -5.38 1.87
CA ASN A 250 13.55 -5.77 2.58
C ASN A 250 13.51 -5.11 3.96
N ALA A 251 12.32 -4.87 4.47
CA ALA A 251 12.12 -4.32 5.82
C ALA A 251 12.31 -5.40 6.91
N SER A 252 13.39 -6.16 6.82
CA SER A 252 13.68 -7.31 7.67
C SER A 252 15.09 -7.24 8.26
N GLY A 253 15.39 -8.12 9.21
CA GLY A 253 16.70 -8.17 9.88
C GLY A 253 16.91 -7.04 10.89
N ASN A 254 18.14 -6.94 11.41
CA ASN A 254 18.44 -6.03 12.52
C ASN A 254 18.45 -4.54 12.13
N ASP A 255 18.68 -4.24 10.86
CA ASP A 255 18.84 -2.84 10.40
C ASP A 255 17.57 -2.22 9.82
N TRP A 256 16.66 -3.04 9.31
CA TRP A 256 15.52 -2.56 8.49
C TRP A 256 14.15 -3.02 9.00
N SER A 257 14.07 -3.96 9.94
CA SER A 257 12.80 -4.35 10.58
C SER A 257 12.14 -3.15 11.25
N TYR A 258 10.82 -3.06 11.11
CA TYR A 258 10.05 -2.01 11.76
C TYR A 258 9.94 -2.26 13.27
N THR A 259 10.68 -1.49 14.05
CA THR A 259 10.70 -1.50 15.53
C THR A 259 10.88 -0.08 16.07
N ALA A 260 10.83 0.09 17.38
CA ALA A 260 11.09 1.37 18.03
C ALA A 260 12.48 1.95 17.74
N THR A 261 13.48 1.11 17.43
CA THR A 261 14.88 1.52 17.23
C THR A 261 15.38 1.31 15.81
N THR A 262 14.67 0.59 14.97
CA THR A 262 15.05 0.29 13.58
C THR A 262 13.90 0.64 12.60
N PRO A 263 14.23 1.04 11.36
CA PRO A 263 15.56 1.48 10.89
C PRO A 263 16.08 2.68 11.68
N THR A 264 17.38 2.72 11.91
CA THR A 264 18.03 3.87 12.58
C THR A 264 17.82 5.15 11.78
N LEU A 265 17.96 6.32 12.43
CA LEU A 265 17.86 7.62 11.74
C LEU A 265 18.83 7.73 10.55
N ALA A 266 20.04 7.21 10.70
CA ALA A 266 21.04 7.17 9.63
C ALA A 266 20.56 6.34 8.43
N ASN A 267 19.96 5.18 8.68
CA ASN A 267 19.41 4.30 7.64
C ASN A 267 18.19 4.95 6.96
N ARG A 268 17.24 5.49 7.73
CA ARG A 268 16.06 6.19 7.21
C ARG A 268 16.44 7.35 6.31
N ASN A 269 17.48 8.09 6.69
CA ASN A 269 17.98 9.22 5.92
C ASN A 269 18.60 8.83 4.57
N ARG A 270 18.74 7.54 4.26
CA ARG A 270 19.20 7.02 2.96
C ARG A 270 18.06 6.52 2.08
N ILE A 271 16.83 6.38 2.60
CA ILE A 271 15.68 5.93 1.81
C ILE A 271 15.27 7.02 0.81
N ARG A 272 15.13 6.65 -0.47
CA ARG A 272 14.79 7.56 -1.58
C ARG A 272 13.52 7.19 -2.29
N ALA A 273 13.19 5.90 -2.32
CA ALA A 273 11.99 5.41 -2.98
C ALA A 273 11.48 4.17 -2.27
N ILE A 274 10.25 3.83 -2.57
CA ILE A 274 9.62 2.56 -2.19
C ILE A 274 9.31 1.81 -3.49
N ARG A 275 9.76 0.56 -3.61
CA ARG A 275 9.28 -0.39 -4.59
C ARG A 275 8.08 -1.10 -4.02
N VAL A 276 7.01 -1.22 -4.77
CA VAL A 276 5.79 -1.91 -4.35
C VAL A 276 5.35 -2.85 -5.46
N ALA A 277 5.00 -4.08 -5.10
CA ALA A 277 4.32 -5.03 -5.96
C ALA A 277 3.01 -5.49 -5.32
N LEU A 278 1.97 -5.58 -6.13
CA LEU A 278 0.68 -6.14 -5.77
C LEU A 278 0.44 -7.40 -6.60
N ILE A 279 0.08 -8.48 -5.94
CA ILE A 279 -0.34 -9.72 -6.57
C ILE A 279 -1.85 -9.81 -6.47
N VAL A 280 -2.52 -9.79 -7.62
CA VAL A 280 -3.98 -9.80 -7.73
C VAL A 280 -4.41 -11.07 -8.45
N ARG A 281 -5.42 -11.75 -7.94
CA ARG A 281 -5.97 -12.97 -8.52
C ARG A 281 -7.27 -12.71 -9.29
N SER A 282 -7.69 -13.67 -10.12
CA SER A 282 -9.05 -13.69 -10.67
C SER A 282 -10.08 -13.89 -9.55
N GLY A 283 -11.26 -13.25 -9.65
CA GLY A 283 -12.30 -13.31 -8.61
C GLY A 283 -12.94 -14.71 -8.45
N GLN A 284 -12.71 -15.63 -9.38
CA GLN A 284 -13.26 -16.99 -9.33
C GLN A 284 -12.17 -18.04 -9.52
N ALA A 285 -12.27 -19.12 -8.73
CA ALA A 285 -11.40 -20.27 -8.85
C ALA A 285 -11.78 -21.09 -10.11
N GLU A 286 -10.79 -21.57 -10.84
CA GLU A 286 -10.96 -22.57 -11.89
C GLU A 286 -11.37 -23.91 -11.26
N ARG A 287 -12.01 -24.76 -12.04
CA ARG A 287 -12.45 -26.09 -11.57
C ARG A 287 -11.28 -26.99 -11.17
N GLU A 288 -10.18 -26.87 -11.89
CA GLU A 288 -8.95 -27.64 -11.70
C GLU A 288 -7.77 -26.71 -11.41
N GLU A 289 -6.69 -27.23 -10.85
CA GLU A 289 -5.44 -26.49 -10.70
C GLU A 289 -4.89 -26.08 -12.07
N ILE A 290 -4.33 -24.89 -12.15
CA ILE A 290 -3.73 -24.33 -13.36
C ILE A 290 -2.24 -24.71 -13.32
N PRO A 291 -1.73 -25.56 -14.21
CA PRO A 291 -0.34 -26.04 -14.15
C PRO A 291 0.72 -24.94 -14.21
N GLU A 292 0.42 -23.81 -14.88
CA GLU A 292 1.30 -22.67 -15.00
C GLU A 292 1.35 -21.81 -13.74
N VAL A 293 0.43 -22.00 -12.79
CA VAL A 293 0.42 -21.28 -11.50
C VAL A 293 1.34 -21.98 -10.53
N VAL A 294 2.57 -21.54 -10.53
CA VAL A 294 3.66 -22.04 -9.67
C VAL A 294 4.32 -20.91 -8.90
N SER A 295 4.97 -21.27 -7.80
CA SER A 295 5.80 -20.31 -7.06
C SER A 295 6.91 -19.74 -7.94
N CYS A 296 7.47 -18.60 -7.55
CA CYS A 296 8.59 -17.98 -8.23
C CYS A 296 9.75 -18.98 -8.40
N SER A 297 10.21 -19.18 -9.64
CA SER A 297 11.21 -20.18 -9.99
C SER A 297 12.60 -19.86 -9.45
N SER A 298 12.92 -18.56 -9.34
CA SER A 298 14.18 -18.08 -8.80
C SER A 298 14.05 -16.66 -8.27
N LEU A 299 14.44 -16.48 -7.02
CA LEU A 299 14.43 -15.15 -6.38
C LEU A 299 15.55 -14.23 -6.90
N THR A 300 16.53 -14.78 -7.60
CA THR A 300 17.70 -14.04 -8.11
C THR A 300 17.79 -13.95 -9.63
N ALA A 301 16.82 -14.49 -10.36
CA ALA A 301 16.83 -14.46 -11.82
C ALA A 301 16.32 -13.13 -12.37
N ALA A 302 17.00 -12.59 -13.37
CA ALA A 302 16.55 -11.40 -14.12
C ALA A 302 15.23 -11.65 -14.89
N LYS A 303 14.97 -12.91 -15.25
CA LYS A 303 13.72 -13.35 -15.89
C LYS A 303 13.17 -14.58 -15.17
N PRO A 304 12.58 -14.40 -13.99
CA PRO A 304 11.98 -15.50 -13.26
C PRO A 304 10.71 -15.98 -13.96
N SER A 305 10.35 -17.24 -13.72
CA SER A 305 9.04 -17.78 -14.11
C SER A 305 8.20 -18.06 -12.86
N GLY A 306 6.90 -18.18 -13.05
CA GLY A 306 5.95 -18.29 -11.94
C GLY A 306 5.55 -16.93 -11.38
N ILE A 307 4.92 -16.95 -10.20
CA ILE A 307 4.40 -15.74 -9.55
C ILE A 307 5.51 -15.13 -8.70
N CYS A 308 6.15 -14.09 -9.20
CA CYS A 308 7.21 -13.33 -8.54
C CYS A 308 6.79 -11.87 -8.40
N ALA A 309 7.18 -11.19 -7.31
CA ALA A 309 6.87 -9.78 -7.10
C ALA A 309 7.58 -8.90 -8.15
N TRP A 310 8.84 -9.22 -8.45
CA TRP A 310 9.68 -8.57 -9.48
C TRP A 310 10.79 -9.50 -9.92
N ALA A 311 11.53 -9.09 -10.95
CA ALA A 311 12.78 -9.72 -11.31
C ALA A 311 13.83 -9.48 -10.22
N GLY A 312 14.66 -10.48 -9.93
CA GLY A 312 15.68 -10.39 -8.90
C GLY A 312 17.11 -10.53 -9.44
N THR A 313 18.07 -10.23 -8.59
CA THR A 313 19.49 -10.48 -8.80
C THR A 313 20.10 -11.03 -7.50
N ALA A 314 21.34 -11.51 -7.56
CA ALA A 314 22.02 -11.96 -6.34
C ALA A 314 22.19 -10.82 -5.30
N ALA A 315 22.31 -9.56 -5.76
CA ALA A 315 22.45 -8.38 -4.90
C ALA A 315 21.08 -7.79 -4.46
N ASP A 316 20.03 -8.06 -5.23
CA ASP A 316 18.65 -7.58 -4.99
C ASP A 316 17.68 -8.74 -5.33
N PRO A 317 17.55 -9.73 -4.46
CA PRO A 317 16.67 -10.85 -4.70
C PRO A 317 15.19 -10.43 -4.63
N SER A 318 14.36 -11.06 -5.47
CA SER A 318 12.90 -10.97 -5.30
C SER A 318 12.50 -11.51 -3.92
N PRO A 319 11.48 -10.95 -3.25
CA PRO A 319 11.05 -11.49 -1.97
C PRO A 319 10.47 -12.90 -2.13
N LEU A 320 10.62 -13.70 -1.10
CA LEU A 320 9.87 -14.93 -0.97
C LEU A 320 8.37 -14.59 -0.82
N MET A 321 7.53 -15.24 -1.61
CA MET A 321 6.08 -15.12 -1.48
C MET A 321 5.47 -16.50 -1.23
N ASN A 322 4.60 -16.59 -0.25
CA ASN A 322 3.88 -17.81 0.06
C ASN A 322 2.36 -17.60 -0.10
N LEU A 323 1.87 -17.80 -1.31
CA LEU A 323 0.44 -17.63 -1.62
C LEU A 323 -0.44 -18.65 -0.91
N ALA A 324 0.11 -19.80 -0.52
CA ALA A 324 -0.63 -20.81 0.25
C ALA A 324 -0.99 -20.34 1.67
N LEU A 325 -0.28 -19.35 2.22
CA LEU A 325 -0.66 -18.72 3.50
C LEU A 325 -1.94 -17.88 3.36
N GLN A 326 -2.21 -17.38 2.17
CA GLN A 326 -3.37 -16.54 1.89
C GLN A 326 -4.59 -17.36 1.47
N ASP A 327 -4.38 -18.42 0.69
CA ASP A 327 -5.44 -19.28 0.17
C ASP A 327 -4.91 -20.70 -0.11
N PRO A 328 -5.46 -21.75 0.50
CA PRO A 328 -5.09 -23.13 0.22
C PRO A 328 -5.29 -23.53 -1.25
N ASP A 329 -6.31 -22.95 -1.90
CA ASP A 329 -6.66 -23.22 -3.30
C ASP A 329 -5.94 -22.30 -4.29
N TRP A 330 -4.85 -21.65 -3.89
CA TRP A 330 -4.15 -20.63 -4.67
C TRP A 330 -3.82 -21.07 -6.11
N ARG A 331 -3.58 -22.34 -6.38
CA ARG A 331 -3.28 -22.85 -7.72
C ARG A 331 -4.47 -22.85 -8.68
N ARG A 332 -5.66 -22.60 -8.19
CA ARG A 332 -6.89 -22.56 -8.99
C ARG A 332 -7.24 -21.17 -9.50
N TYR A 333 -6.42 -20.16 -9.22
CA TYR A 333 -6.65 -18.77 -9.63
C TYR A 333 -5.60 -18.32 -10.64
N ARG A 334 -5.97 -17.37 -11.51
CA ARG A 334 -5.06 -16.68 -12.39
C ARG A 334 -4.55 -15.43 -11.71
N TYR A 335 -3.27 -15.14 -11.81
CA TYR A 335 -2.63 -14.03 -11.14
C TYR A 335 -2.11 -12.99 -12.11
N ARG A 336 -2.11 -11.73 -11.65
CA ARG A 336 -1.43 -10.61 -12.28
C ARG A 336 -0.59 -9.91 -11.22
N VAL A 337 0.61 -9.51 -11.61
CA VAL A 337 1.52 -8.74 -10.77
C VAL A 337 1.58 -7.33 -11.31
N PHE A 338 1.43 -6.37 -10.40
CA PHE A 338 1.54 -4.93 -10.66
C PHE A 338 2.67 -4.38 -9.84
N GLU A 339 3.69 -3.84 -10.48
CA GLU A 339 4.89 -3.32 -9.84
C GLU A 339 5.08 -1.84 -10.17
N THR A 340 5.54 -1.07 -9.18
CA THR A 340 5.97 0.32 -9.38
C THR A 340 7.06 0.72 -8.40
N ILE A 341 7.86 1.73 -8.80
CA ILE A 341 8.84 2.40 -7.95
C ILE A 341 8.35 3.83 -7.72
N ILE A 342 8.21 4.20 -6.46
CA ILE A 342 7.63 5.48 -6.05
C ILE A 342 8.70 6.30 -5.32
N PRO A 343 9.21 7.38 -5.92
CA PRO A 343 10.19 8.24 -5.26
C PRO A 343 9.54 9.05 -4.12
N LEU A 344 10.23 9.16 -2.99
CA LEU A 344 9.83 9.95 -1.84
C LEU A 344 10.22 11.42 -2.05
N ARG A 345 9.47 12.14 -2.86
CA ARG A 345 9.81 13.51 -3.32
C ARG A 345 10.02 14.46 -2.17
N ASN A 346 9.13 14.51 -1.19
CA ASN A 346 9.21 15.43 -0.06
C ASN A 346 10.43 15.12 0.81
N VAL A 347 10.80 13.84 0.99
CA VAL A 347 12.03 13.43 1.68
C VAL A 347 13.28 13.91 0.93
N ILE A 348 13.29 13.77 -0.39
CA ILE A 348 14.41 14.16 -1.26
C ILE A 348 14.57 15.68 -1.23
N TRP A 349 13.49 16.45 -1.37
CA TRP A 349 13.53 17.92 -1.42
C TRP A 349 13.84 18.57 -0.06
N ALA A 350 13.37 17.98 1.04
CA ALA A 350 13.65 18.50 2.38
C ALA A 350 15.13 18.51 2.77
N ARG A 351 16.00 17.87 2.00
CA ARG A 351 17.44 17.76 2.32
C ARG A 351 18.31 18.93 1.87
N GLY A 352 17.75 19.90 1.20
CA GLY A 352 18.46 21.13 0.85
C GLY A 352 19.69 20.94 -0.06
N ASN A 353 19.70 19.89 -0.89
CA ASN A 353 20.73 19.58 -1.86
C ASN A 353 20.19 19.71 -3.30
N LEU A 354 19.45 20.77 -3.57
CA LEU A 354 19.16 21.22 -4.93
C LEU A 354 19.98 22.44 -5.24
#